data_f0927cc93527f3484e124e0acf1244c7
#
_entry.id   f0927cc93527f3484e124e0acf1244c7
#
_cell.length_a   1.000
_cell.length_b   1.000
_cell.length_c   1.000
_cell.angle_alpha   90.00
_cell.angle_beta   90.00
_cell.angle_gamma   90.00
#
_symmetry.space_group_name_H-M   'P 1'
#
loop_
_entity.id
_entity.type
_entity.pdbx_description
1 polymer ?
#
loop_
_entity_poly.entity_id
_entity_poly.type
_entity_poly.pdbx_seq_one_letter_code
_entity_poly.pdbx_strand_id
1 'polypeptide(L)'
;MKYLITESQLKPLMWRYFNSYEYDMITNNYGMVFLIDDDEHTQWTYEHDGGRLFVANEIIFGFEAMFNVSGDDALEYAGEWFEETYDYKVEEIINWDF
;
A
#
# COMPACT_ATOMS: atom_id res chain seq x y z
N MET A 1 17.60 -19.76 -9.03
CA MET A 1 17.93 -20.04 -7.63
C MET A 1 17.10 -19.16 -6.71
N LYS A 2 16.46 -19.78 -5.74
CA LYS A 2 15.60 -19.06 -4.84
C LYS A 2 16.40 -18.61 -3.62
N TYR A 3 16.48 -17.34 -3.37
CA TYR A 3 17.14 -16.82 -2.17
C TYR A 3 16.18 -16.91 -1.00
N LEU A 4 16.65 -17.48 0.10
CA LEU A 4 15.91 -17.44 1.35
C LEU A 4 16.21 -16.11 2.02
N ILE A 5 15.37 -15.12 1.74
CA ILE A 5 15.42 -13.84 2.43
C ILE A 5 14.44 -13.93 3.58
N THR A 6 14.90 -13.73 4.80
CA THR A 6 14.01 -13.74 5.95
C THR A 6 13.10 -12.52 5.90
N GLU A 7 11.93 -12.62 6.48
CA GLU A 7 10.98 -11.54 6.53
C GLU A 7 11.59 -10.28 7.16
N SER A 8 12.43 -10.45 8.19
CA SER A 8 13.12 -9.33 8.83
C SER A 8 14.13 -8.62 7.92
N GLN A 9 14.67 -9.33 6.90
CA GLN A 9 15.59 -8.75 5.92
C GLN A 9 14.83 -8.12 4.75
N LEU A 10 13.71 -8.71 4.38
CA LEU A 10 12.91 -8.29 3.23
C LEU A 10 12.03 -7.07 3.55
N LYS A 11 11.49 -7.02 4.75
CA LYS A 11 10.57 -5.96 5.18
C LYS A 11 11.14 -4.54 5.00
N PRO A 12 12.40 -4.23 5.40
CA PRO A 12 12.96 -2.90 5.16
C PRO A 12 13.02 -2.51 3.68
N LEU A 13 13.28 -3.48 2.79
CA LEU A 13 13.31 -3.24 1.34
C LEU A 13 11.90 -2.96 0.81
N MET A 14 10.91 -3.70 1.28
CA MET A 14 9.50 -3.50 0.92
C MET A 14 9.01 -2.14 1.38
N TRP A 15 9.33 -1.73 2.60
CA TRP A 15 8.98 -0.42 3.14
C TRP A 15 9.64 0.71 2.36
N ARG A 16 10.89 0.50 1.94
CA ARG A 16 11.59 1.46 1.06
C ARG A 16 10.86 1.62 -0.27
N TYR A 17 10.32 0.55 -0.83
CA TYR A 17 9.53 0.61 -2.06
C TYR A 17 8.30 1.51 -1.87
N PHE A 18 7.51 1.27 -0.84
CA PHE A 18 6.32 2.09 -0.57
C PHE A 18 6.70 3.53 -0.24
N ASN A 19 7.79 3.74 0.51
CA ASN A 19 8.25 5.06 0.90
C ASN A 19 8.91 5.84 -0.26
N SER A 20 9.23 5.18 -1.37
CA SER A 20 9.82 5.84 -2.54
C SER A 20 8.82 6.75 -3.25
N TYR A 21 7.53 6.52 -3.05
CA TYR A 21 6.47 7.37 -3.57
C TYR A 21 6.18 8.48 -2.56
N GLU A 22 6.07 9.71 -3.05
CA GLU A 22 5.67 10.84 -2.23
C GLU A 22 4.17 11.08 -2.42
N TYR A 23 3.45 11.23 -1.31
CA TYR A 23 2.01 11.43 -1.35
C TYR A 23 1.61 12.64 -0.53
N ASP A 24 0.61 13.37 -1.03
CA ASP A 24 -0.12 14.34 -0.23
C ASP A 24 -1.35 13.63 0.37
N MET A 25 -1.59 13.84 1.64
CA MET A 25 -2.74 13.25 2.33
C MET A 25 -3.89 14.24 2.38
N ILE A 26 -5.05 13.81 1.90
CA ILE A 26 -6.28 14.58 1.95
C ILE A 26 -7.33 13.76 2.68
N THR A 27 -8.05 14.39 3.62
CA THR A 27 -9.14 13.74 4.36
C THR A 27 -10.44 14.49 4.08
N ASN A 28 -11.51 13.76 3.76
CA ASN A 28 -12.82 14.38 3.55
C ASN A 28 -13.69 14.29 4.83
N ASN A 29 -14.89 14.89 4.76
CA ASN A 29 -15.82 14.92 5.89
C ASN A 29 -16.50 13.59 6.18
N TYR A 30 -16.33 12.60 5.31
CA TYR A 30 -16.95 11.27 5.44
C TYR A 30 -16.00 10.24 6.04
N GLY A 31 -14.85 10.66 6.54
CA GLY A 31 -13.86 9.76 7.12
C GLY A 31 -13.07 8.97 6.10
N MET A 32 -12.92 9.50 4.89
CA MET A 32 -12.06 8.90 3.87
C MET A 32 -10.73 9.64 3.80
N VAL A 33 -9.65 8.88 3.66
CA VAL A 33 -8.29 9.40 3.51
C VAL A 33 -7.81 9.06 2.10
N PHE A 34 -7.26 10.06 1.42
CA PHE A 34 -6.72 9.88 0.08
C PHE A 34 -5.23 10.21 0.08
N LEU A 35 -4.42 9.34 -0.52
CA LEU A 35 -3.01 9.62 -0.80
C LEU A 35 -2.88 9.91 -2.28
N ILE A 36 -2.45 11.12 -2.60
CA ILE A 36 -2.44 11.67 -3.96
C ILE A 36 -0.99 11.93 -4.37
N ASP A 37 -0.62 11.56 -5.60
CA ASP A 37 0.72 11.79 -6.13
C ASP A 37 0.89 13.22 -6.66
N ASP A 38 2.09 13.52 -7.18
CA ASP A 38 2.43 14.85 -7.71
C ASP A 38 1.58 15.27 -8.91
N ASP A 39 1.03 14.30 -9.64
CA ASP A 39 0.15 14.54 -10.79
C ASP A 39 -1.32 14.64 -10.39
N GLU A 40 -1.61 14.73 -9.11
CA GLU A 40 -2.95 14.79 -8.54
C GLU A 40 -3.78 13.51 -8.78
N HIS A 41 -3.10 12.37 -9.00
CA HIS A 41 -3.77 11.07 -9.12
C HIS A 41 -3.84 10.38 -7.76
N THR A 42 -5.03 9.89 -7.40
CA THR A 42 -5.22 9.10 -6.20
C THR A 42 -4.53 7.75 -6.36
N GLN A 43 -3.64 7.41 -5.42
CA GLN A 43 -2.92 6.14 -5.41
C GLN A 43 -3.41 5.21 -4.32
N TRP A 44 -3.93 5.77 -3.22
CA TRP A 44 -4.47 5.01 -2.09
C TRP A 44 -5.71 5.70 -1.57
N THR A 45 -6.69 4.92 -1.18
CA THR A 45 -7.89 5.42 -0.50
C THR A 45 -8.18 4.55 0.70
N TYR A 46 -8.40 5.16 1.86
CA TYR A 46 -8.75 4.44 3.07
C TYR A 46 -10.10 4.91 3.59
N GLU A 47 -10.98 3.95 3.89
CA GLU A 47 -12.29 4.21 4.49
C GLU A 47 -12.25 3.81 5.95
N HIS A 48 -12.39 4.76 6.88
CA HIS A 48 -12.45 4.48 8.30
C HIS A 48 -13.64 3.61 8.67
N ASP A 49 -14.76 3.82 7.98
CA ASP A 49 -15.94 2.97 8.16
C ASP A 49 -15.71 1.64 7.44
N GLY A 50 -15.43 0.59 8.22
CA GLY A 50 -15.14 -0.74 7.71
C GLY A 50 -13.66 -1.03 7.50
N GLY A 51 -12.77 -0.04 7.64
CA GLY A 51 -11.32 -0.25 7.54
C GLY A 51 -10.85 -0.76 6.18
N ARG A 52 -11.46 -0.31 5.09
CA ARG A 52 -11.11 -0.76 3.74
C ARG A 52 -10.05 0.14 3.13
N LEU A 53 -8.99 -0.50 2.64
CA LEU A 53 -7.89 0.17 1.96
C LEU A 53 -7.90 -0.20 0.48
N PHE A 54 -7.92 0.80 -0.39
CA PHE A 54 -7.83 0.64 -1.84
C PHE A 54 -6.45 1.09 -2.29
N VAL A 55 -5.75 0.24 -3.02
CA VAL A 55 -4.38 0.50 -3.48
C VAL A 55 -4.36 0.47 -5.01
N ALA A 56 -3.70 1.43 -5.64
CA ALA A 56 -3.60 1.49 -7.09
C ALA A 56 -2.95 0.22 -7.66
N ASN A 57 -3.51 -0.30 -8.74
CA ASN A 57 -3.01 -1.50 -9.42
C ASN A 57 -1.52 -1.38 -9.77
N GLU A 58 -1.09 -0.22 -10.22
CA GLU A 58 0.30 0.02 -10.62
C GLU A 58 1.29 -0.21 -9.48
N ILE A 59 0.91 0.18 -8.27
CA ILE A 59 1.75 -0.01 -7.07
C ILE A 59 1.88 -1.50 -6.78
N ILE A 60 0.79 -2.23 -6.84
CA ILE A 60 0.77 -3.68 -6.58
C ILE A 60 1.55 -4.43 -7.66
N PHE A 61 1.36 -4.12 -8.93
CA PHE A 61 2.08 -4.77 -10.03
C PHE A 61 3.59 -4.51 -9.95
N GLY A 62 3.99 -3.28 -9.63
CA GLY A 62 5.39 -2.95 -9.42
C GLY A 62 6.02 -3.70 -8.26
N PHE A 63 5.28 -3.86 -7.17
CA PHE A 63 5.71 -4.63 -6.01
C PHE A 63 5.88 -6.12 -6.35
N GLU A 64 4.89 -6.71 -7.03
CA GLU A 64 4.97 -8.11 -7.47
C GLU A 64 6.20 -8.36 -8.32
N ALA A 65 6.47 -7.47 -9.27
CA ALA A 65 7.61 -7.58 -10.17
C ALA A 65 8.95 -7.44 -9.43
N MET A 66 9.03 -6.48 -8.52
CA MET A 66 10.27 -6.20 -7.79
C MET A 66 10.63 -7.29 -6.80
N PHE A 67 9.66 -7.81 -6.06
CA PHE A 67 9.89 -8.78 -4.99
C PHE A 67 9.53 -10.22 -5.34
N ASN A 68 9.02 -10.44 -6.54
CA ASN A 68 8.62 -11.76 -7.04
C ASN A 68 7.65 -12.46 -6.07
N VAL A 69 6.62 -11.75 -5.66
CA VAL A 69 5.55 -12.26 -4.79
C VAL A 69 4.23 -12.23 -5.52
N SER A 70 3.23 -12.97 -5.01
CA SER A 70 1.88 -12.97 -5.55
C SER A 70 1.16 -11.65 -5.29
N GLY A 71 0.09 -11.38 -6.04
CA GLY A 71 -0.75 -10.20 -5.80
C GLY A 71 -1.37 -10.18 -4.41
N ASP A 72 -1.78 -11.33 -3.90
CA ASP A 72 -2.35 -11.45 -2.56
C ASP A 72 -1.34 -11.09 -1.49
N ASP A 73 -0.10 -11.56 -1.64
CA ASP A 73 0.99 -11.21 -0.72
C ASP A 73 1.35 -9.73 -0.82
N ALA A 74 1.38 -9.18 -2.03
CA ALA A 74 1.64 -7.77 -2.25
C ALA A 74 0.61 -6.89 -1.55
N LEU A 75 -0.67 -7.24 -1.64
CA LEU A 75 -1.75 -6.53 -0.95
C LEU A 75 -1.59 -6.59 0.57
N GLU A 76 -1.23 -7.76 1.09
CA GLU A 76 -1.02 -7.94 2.53
C GLU A 76 0.11 -7.05 3.04
N TYR A 77 1.24 -7.00 2.34
CA TYR A 77 2.35 -6.12 2.71
C TYR A 77 1.98 -4.65 2.58
N ALA A 78 1.23 -4.28 1.56
CA ALA A 78 0.74 -2.91 1.39
C ALA A 78 -0.13 -2.47 2.58
N GLY A 79 -1.01 -3.34 3.03
CA GLY A 79 -1.85 -3.09 4.21
C GLY A 79 -1.03 -2.92 5.48
N GLU A 80 -0.04 -3.77 5.71
CA GLU A 80 0.86 -3.66 6.86
C GLU A 80 1.63 -2.33 6.85
N TRP A 81 2.17 -1.95 5.69
CA TRP A 81 2.86 -0.68 5.54
C TRP A 81 1.95 0.50 5.87
N PHE A 82 0.72 0.48 5.36
CA PHE A 82 -0.25 1.55 5.60
C PHE A 82 -0.58 1.67 7.08
N GLU A 83 -0.84 0.53 7.75
CA GLU A 83 -1.14 0.51 9.19
C GLU A 83 0.02 1.07 10.01
N GLU A 84 1.24 0.67 9.72
CA GLU A 84 2.42 1.12 10.45
C GLU A 84 2.75 2.59 10.18
N THR A 85 2.53 3.04 8.95
CA THR A 85 2.89 4.40 8.55
C THR A 85 1.91 5.44 9.06
N TYR A 86 0.61 5.14 8.99
CA TYR A 86 -0.45 6.10 9.29
C TYR A 86 -1.25 5.80 10.55
N ASP A 87 -0.99 4.68 11.19
CA ASP A 87 -1.67 4.23 12.43
C ASP A 87 -3.19 4.08 12.24
N TYR A 88 -3.60 3.57 11.09
CA TYR A 88 -4.98 3.21 10.79
C TYR A 88 -5.11 1.69 10.73
N LYS A 89 -6.20 1.16 11.27
CA LYS A 89 -6.46 -0.28 11.22
C LYS A 89 -7.06 -0.67 9.89
N VAL A 90 -6.42 -1.60 9.17
CA VAL A 90 -6.86 -2.11 7.88
C VAL A 90 -7.53 -3.48 8.06
N GLU A 91 -8.81 -3.58 7.73
CA GLU A 91 -9.59 -4.83 7.82
C GLU A 91 -9.64 -5.55 6.47
N GLU A 92 -9.63 -4.79 5.37
CA GLU A 92 -9.72 -5.33 4.02
C GLU A 92 -8.86 -4.50 3.07
N ILE A 93 -8.17 -5.17 2.16
CA ILE A 93 -7.30 -4.51 1.19
C ILE A 93 -7.75 -4.92 -0.21
N ILE A 94 -7.92 -3.92 -1.08
CA ILE A 94 -8.41 -4.13 -2.45
C ILE A 94 -7.48 -3.41 -3.40
N ASN A 95 -7.02 -4.09 -4.46
CA ASN A 95 -6.34 -3.38 -5.53
C ASN A 95 -7.40 -2.74 -6.42
N TRP A 96 -7.16 -1.51 -6.83
CA TRP A 96 -8.17 -0.71 -7.51
C TRP A 96 -7.59 0.02 -8.71
N ASP A 97 -8.39 0.11 -9.75
CA ASP A 97 -8.04 0.88 -10.94
C ASP A 97 -8.62 2.29 -10.79
N PHE A 98 -7.79 3.18 -10.27
CA PHE A 98 -8.17 4.58 -10.16
C PHE A 98 -8.16 5.27 -11.56
#